data_beb00e27fa77431ac8b9636ed575fb5a
#
_entry.id   beb00e27fa77431ac8b9636ed575fb5a
#
_cell.length_a   1.000
_cell.length_b   1.000
_cell.length_c   1.000
_cell.angle_alpha   90.00
_cell.angle_beta   90.00
_cell.angle_gamma   90.00
#
_symmetry.space_group_name_H-M   'P 1'
#
loop_
_entity.id
_entity.type
_entity.pdbx_description
1 polymer ?
#
loop_
_entity_poly.entity_id
_entity_poly.type
_entity_poly.pdbx_seq_one_letter_code
_entity_poly.pdbx_strand_id
1 'polypeptide(L)'
;MKVLVTGGAGFIGSHLVERLLKEGNEVIVVDNYTLGKKENLSSVLENKNLEIIECNIDETENFCEKLIDYNIDIIYHLAANSDIQKGGQNPDVDFRDTFMTTRSVLELMRRKNIKNLFFSSTSAIYGDKMGIPLKEDLGDLRPISYYGGAKFASEALISSYTHMNDLNVVMFRFPNVIGPHLT
;
A
#
# COMPACT_ATOMS: atom_id res chain seq x y z
N MET A 1 -4.87 -15.54 -10.95
CA MET A 1 -4.33 -14.20 -11.27
C MET A 1 -2.95 -14.07 -10.66
N LYS A 2 -2.11 -13.20 -11.24
CA LYS A 2 -0.83 -12.82 -10.65
C LYS A 2 -0.98 -11.47 -9.94
N VAL A 3 -0.81 -11.49 -8.64
CA VAL A 3 -1.13 -10.39 -7.72
C VAL A 3 0.16 -9.84 -7.12
N LEU A 4 0.37 -8.52 -7.21
CA LEU A 4 1.43 -7.84 -6.46
C LEU A 4 0.87 -7.29 -5.15
N VAL A 5 1.50 -7.63 -4.03
CA VAL A 5 1.19 -7.07 -2.71
C VAL A 5 2.41 -6.32 -2.19
N THR A 6 2.34 -5.01 -2.16
CA THR A 6 3.40 -4.20 -1.51
C THR A 6 3.10 -4.05 -0.02
N GLY A 7 4.11 -4.14 0.83
CA GLY A 7 3.91 -4.20 2.28
C GLY A 7 3.32 -5.55 2.74
N GLY A 8 3.58 -6.63 1.98
CA GLY A 8 2.99 -7.94 2.23
C GLY A 8 3.49 -8.64 3.48
N ALA A 9 4.62 -8.23 4.05
CA ALA A 9 5.13 -8.74 5.34
C ALA A 9 4.61 -7.92 6.54
N GLY A 10 3.82 -6.88 6.31
CA GLY A 10 3.14 -6.11 7.35
C GLY A 10 1.93 -6.83 7.93
N PHE A 11 1.28 -6.20 8.91
CA PHE A 11 0.09 -6.74 9.59
C PHE A 11 -1.04 -7.11 8.59
N ILE A 12 -1.60 -6.13 7.90
CA ILE A 12 -2.71 -6.37 6.96
C ILE A 12 -2.23 -7.20 5.75
N GLY A 13 -1.02 -6.90 5.26
CA GLY A 13 -0.45 -7.53 4.08
C GLY A 13 -0.29 -9.04 4.22
N SER A 14 0.21 -9.53 5.36
CA SER A 14 0.42 -10.96 5.59
C SER A 14 -0.88 -11.76 5.54
N HIS A 15 -1.94 -11.26 6.15
CA HIS A 15 -3.26 -11.89 6.08
C HIS A 15 -3.85 -11.89 4.67
N LEU A 16 -3.63 -10.80 3.92
CA LEU A 16 -4.06 -10.74 2.52
C LEU A 16 -3.29 -11.75 1.67
N VAL A 17 -1.97 -11.84 1.84
CA VAL A 17 -1.12 -12.82 1.13
C VAL A 17 -1.58 -14.25 1.39
N GLU A 18 -1.80 -14.64 2.65
CA GLU A 18 -2.34 -15.96 2.99
C GLU A 18 -3.68 -16.24 2.29
N ARG A 19 -4.59 -15.27 2.30
CA ARG A 19 -5.89 -15.40 1.68
C ARG A 19 -5.80 -15.55 0.17
N LEU A 20 -5.00 -14.74 -0.51
CA LEU A 20 -4.80 -14.79 -1.97
C LEU A 20 -4.20 -16.14 -2.41
N LEU A 21 -3.20 -16.63 -1.68
CA LEU A 21 -2.60 -17.94 -1.95
C LEU A 21 -3.60 -19.08 -1.75
N LYS A 22 -4.41 -19.03 -0.70
CA LYS A 22 -5.47 -20.00 -0.44
C LYS A 22 -6.53 -20.00 -1.55
N GLU A 23 -6.76 -18.90 -2.21
CA GLU A 23 -7.66 -18.77 -3.37
C GLU A 23 -7.01 -19.18 -4.70
N GLY A 24 -5.76 -19.65 -4.66
CA GLY A 24 -5.05 -20.20 -5.84
C GLY A 24 -4.41 -19.13 -6.72
N ASN A 25 -4.21 -17.91 -6.23
CA ASN A 25 -3.48 -16.88 -6.96
C ASN A 25 -1.96 -17.10 -6.88
N GLU A 26 -1.24 -16.58 -7.85
CA GLU A 26 0.21 -16.35 -7.76
C GLU A 26 0.42 -14.98 -7.10
N VAL A 27 1.22 -14.94 -6.05
CA VAL A 27 1.42 -13.72 -5.26
C VAL A 27 2.89 -13.31 -5.25
N ILE A 28 3.14 -12.07 -5.63
CA ILE A 28 4.44 -11.41 -5.48
C ILE A 28 4.32 -10.44 -4.31
N VAL A 29 5.15 -10.62 -3.30
CA VAL A 29 5.28 -9.70 -2.18
C VAL A 29 6.49 -8.80 -2.40
N VAL A 30 6.31 -7.48 -2.25
CA VAL A 30 7.43 -6.53 -2.15
C VAL A 30 7.38 -5.87 -0.78
N ASP A 31 8.46 -6.02 -0.03
CA ASP A 31 8.60 -5.43 1.32
C ASP A 31 10.10 -5.13 1.59
N ASN A 32 10.39 -4.12 2.37
CA ASN A 32 11.76 -3.79 2.81
C ASN A 32 12.02 -4.16 4.26
N TYR A 33 11.02 -4.74 4.92
CA TYR A 33 11.05 -5.16 6.33
C TYR A 33 11.36 -4.04 7.35
N THR A 34 11.13 -2.79 6.99
CA THR A 34 11.30 -1.67 7.93
C THR A 34 10.28 -1.75 9.08
N LEU A 35 9.03 -2.11 8.77
CA LEU A 35 7.96 -2.35 9.74
C LEU A 35 7.40 -3.77 9.63
N GLY A 36 7.41 -4.34 8.44
CA GLY A 36 7.05 -5.74 8.18
C GLY A 36 8.06 -6.70 8.78
N LYS A 37 7.62 -7.95 9.06
CA LYS A 37 8.45 -9.02 9.63
C LYS A 37 8.34 -10.27 8.75
N LYS A 38 9.48 -10.93 8.48
CA LYS A 38 9.51 -12.18 7.70
C LYS A 38 8.65 -13.27 8.35
N GLU A 39 8.62 -13.28 9.68
CA GLU A 39 7.84 -14.22 10.49
C GLU A 39 6.34 -14.14 10.21
N ASN A 40 5.82 -12.99 9.80
CA ASN A 40 4.40 -12.83 9.45
C ASN A 40 3.99 -13.64 8.21
N LEU A 41 4.95 -14.07 7.40
CA LEU A 41 4.73 -14.90 6.22
C LEU A 41 5.12 -16.38 6.43
N SER A 42 5.52 -16.76 7.65
CA SER A 42 6.05 -18.10 7.95
C SER A 42 5.12 -19.25 7.56
N SER A 43 3.81 -19.06 7.68
CA SER A 43 2.79 -20.05 7.31
C SER A 43 2.72 -20.35 5.80
N VAL A 44 3.26 -19.46 4.96
CA VAL A 44 3.13 -19.54 3.49
C VAL A 44 4.46 -19.55 2.74
N LEU A 45 5.61 -19.53 3.44
CA LEU A 45 6.94 -19.45 2.80
C LEU A 45 7.20 -20.60 1.82
N GLU A 46 6.70 -21.80 2.11
CA GLU A 46 6.87 -22.98 1.26
C GLU A 46 5.85 -23.06 0.10
N ASN A 47 4.98 -22.05 -0.04
CA ASN A 47 3.99 -22.05 -1.10
C ASN A 47 4.66 -21.69 -2.44
N LYS A 48 4.59 -22.63 -3.42
CA LYS A 48 5.20 -22.46 -4.75
C LYS A 48 4.65 -21.28 -5.58
N ASN A 49 3.50 -20.75 -5.18
CA ASN A 49 2.86 -19.62 -5.83
C ASN A 49 3.20 -18.29 -5.13
N LEU A 50 4.08 -18.31 -4.13
CA LEU A 50 4.58 -17.11 -3.44
C LEU A 50 5.98 -16.79 -3.93
N GLU A 51 6.19 -15.53 -4.29
CA GLU A 51 7.51 -14.94 -4.51
C GLU A 51 7.67 -13.71 -3.63
N ILE A 52 8.83 -13.55 -3.02
CA ILE A 52 9.12 -12.42 -2.13
C ILE A 52 10.34 -11.68 -2.66
N ILE A 53 10.16 -10.38 -2.89
CA ILE A 53 11.19 -9.47 -3.38
C ILE A 53 11.47 -8.43 -2.29
N GLU A 54 12.67 -8.45 -1.73
CA GLU A 54 13.11 -7.41 -0.79
C GLU A 54 13.53 -6.18 -1.59
N CYS A 55 12.80 -5.05 -1.39
CA CYS A 55 13.04 -3.82 -2.14
C CYS A 55 12.46 -2.59 -1.43
N ASN A 56 13.19 -1.47 -1.53
CA ASN A 56 12.67 -0.14 -1.22
C ASN A 56 11.83 0.38 -2.39
N ILE A 57 10.54 0.55 -2.14
CA ILE A 57 9.59 0.93 -3.21
C ILE A 57 9.74 2.41 -3.61
N ASP A 58 10.20 3.27 -2.70
CA ASP A 58 10.48 4.69 -2.99
C ASP A 58 11.61 4.88 -4.01
N GLU A 59 12.50 3.89 -4.16
CA GLU A 59 13.49 3.83 -5.23
C GLU A 59 12.85 3.39 -6.56
N THR A 60 12.13 4.30 -7.20
CA THR A 60 11.21 4.01 -8.34
C THR A 60 11.87 3.17 -9.44
N GLU A 61 13.09 3.49 -9.86
CA GLU A 61 13.74 2.78 -10.97
C GLU A 61 14.10 1.35 -10.58
N ASN A 62 14.74 1.15 -9.43
CA ASN A 62 15.07 -0.17 -8.91
C ASN A 62 13.82 -1.04 -8.69
N PHE A 63 12.75 -0.45 -8.13
CA PHE A 63 11.46 -1.13 -7.95
C PHE A 63 10.85 -1.58 -9.28
N CYS A 64 10.81 -0.70 -10.28
CA CYS A 64 10.28 -1.02 -11.61
C CYS A 64 11.12 -2.07 -12.34
N GLU A 65 12.45 -1.99 -12.27
CA GLU A 65 13.36 -2.95 -12.89
C GLU A 65 13.18 -4.36 -12.30
N LYS A 66 13.06 -4.49 -10.98
CA LYS A 66 12.82 -5.78 -10.33
C LYS A 66 11.50 -6.45 -10.76
N LEU A 67 10.55 -5.68 -11.26
CA LEU A 67 9.23 -6.16 -11.65
C LEU A 67 9.00 -6.14 -13.17
N ILE A 68 10.02 -5.84 -13.97
CA ILE A 68 9.85 -5.64 -15.41
C ILE A 68 9.32 -6.89 -16.14
N ASP A 69 9.76 -8.07 -15.74
CA ASP A 69 9.43 -9.35 -16.40
C ASP A 69 8.14 -9.99 -15.88
N TYR A 70 7.51 -9.44 -14.84
CA TYR A 70 6.30 -10.00 -14.26
C TYR A 70 5.03 -9.50 -14.95
N ASN A 71 4.14 -10.40 -15.37
CA ASN A 71 2.81 -10.05 -15.84
C ASN A 71 1.85 -9.94 -14.64
N ILE A 72 1.63 -8.72 -14.16
CA ILE A 72 0.83 -8.42 -12.97
C ILE A 72 -0.57 -8.01 -13.41
N ASP A 73 -1.60 -8.70 -12.88
CA ASP A 73 -3.01 -8.44 -13.18
C ASP A 73 -3.59 -7.34 -12.28
N ILE A 74 -3.13 -7.28 -11.01
CA ILE A 74 -3.66 -6.38 -9.99
C ILE A 74 -2.60 -6.09 -8.92
N ILE A 75 -2.65 -4.88 -8.36
CA ILE A 75 -1.78 -4.46 -7.27
C ILE A 75 -2.61 -4.15 -6.02
N TYR A 76 -2.21 -4.71 -4.88
CA TYR A 76 -2.63 -4.29 -3.54
C TYR A 76 -1.50 -3.49 -2.92
N HIS A 77 -1.68 -2.16 -2.85
CA HIS A 77 -0.68 -1.26 -2.31
C HIS A 77 -0.95 -0.97 -0.83
N LEU A 78 -0.23 -1.70 0.04
CA LEU A 78 -0.33 -1.60 1.50
C LEU A 78 0.94 -1.01 2.14
N ALA A 79 2.05 -0.95 1.39
CA ALA A 79 3.30 -0.37 1.88
C ALA A 79 3.12 1.11 2.22
N ALA A 80 3.43 1.46 3.45
CA ALA A 80 3.42 2.82 3.96
C ALA A 80 4.14 2.85 5.32
N ASN A 81 4.57 4.03 5.78
CA ASN A 81 4.84 4.22 7.19
C ASN A 81 3.52 4.16 7.97
N SER A 82 3.40 3.25 8.93
CA SER A 82 2.24 3.19 9.85
C SER A 82 2.60 3.67 11.27
N ASP A 83 3.87 4.01 11.51
CA ASP A 83 4.33 4.58 12.76
C ASP A 83 4.17 6.11 12.75
N ILE A 84 2.99 6.56 13.23
CA ILE A 84 2.64 7.98 13.28
C ILE A 84 3.59 8.75 14.22
N GLN A 85 4.14 8.11 15.25
CA GLN A 85 5.07 8.78 16.19
C GLN A 85 6.40 9.05 15.51
N LYS A 86 6.93 8.06 14.78
CA LYS A 86 8.16 8.21 13.99
C LYS A 86 8.00 9.29 12.91
N GLY A 87 6.87 9.29 12.20
CA GLY A 87 6.52 10.33 11.23
C GLY A 87 6.42 11.72 11.88
N GLY A 88 5.83 11.82 13.08
CA GLY A 88 5.75 13.07 13.83
C GLY A 88 7.11 13.67 14.24
N GLN A 89 8.12 12.81 14.44
CA GLN A 89 9.49 13.24 14.71
C GLN A 89 10.29 13.61 13.44
N ASN A 90 10.02 12.93 12.34
CA ASN A 90 10.67 13.16 11.06
C ASN A 90 9.67 13.06 9.89
N PRO A 91 9.18 14.20 9.37
CA PRO A 91 8.21 14.24 8.27
C PRO A 91 8.67 13.53 6.99
N ASP A 92 9.98 13.47 6.74
CA ASP A 92 10.55 12.83 5.54
C ASP A 92 10.23 11.32 5.49
N VAL A 93 9.98 10.70 6.65
CA VAL A 93 9.57 9.29 6.71
C VAL A 93 8.22 9.09 6.02
N ASP A 94 7.23 9.91 6.33
CA ASP A 94 5.91 9.80 5.70
C ASP A 94 5.92 10.22 4.24
N PHE A 95 6.72 11.23 3.89
CA PHE A 95 6.89 11.62 2.50
C PHE A 95 7.51 10.49 1.67
N ARG A 96 8.61 9.90 2.15
CA ARG A 96 9.32 8.83 1.46
C ARG A 96 8.54 7.52 1.48
N ASP A 97 8.20 7.02 2.67
CA ASP A 97 7.70 5.65 2.87
C ASP A 97 6.18 5.54 2.59
N THR A 98 5.46 6.66 2.42
CA THR A 98 4.03 6.66 2.10
C THR A 98 3.73 7.30 0.74
N PHE A 99 4.14 8.56 0.52
CA PHE A 99 3.81 9.25 -0.73
C PHE A 99 4.67 8.78 -1.90
N MET A 100 6.01 8.70 -1.75
CA MET A 100 6.89 8.29 -2.82
C MET A 100 6.71 6.81 -3.18
N THR A 101 6.41 5.93 -2.24
CA THR A 101 6.06 4.54 -2.53
C THR A 101 4.80 4.46 -3.41
N THR A 102 3.78 5.27 -3.11
CA THR A 102 2.56 5.35 -3.94
C THR A 102 2.91 5.84 -5.36
N ARG A 103 3.73 6.89 -5.50
CA ARG A 103 4.18 7.36 -6.80
C ARG A 103 4.90 6.25 -7.58
N SER A 104 5.78 5.49 -6.95
CA SER A 104 6.52 4.40 -7.61
C SER A 104 5.58 3.29 -8.11
N VAL A 105 4.57 2.93 -7.33
CA VAL A 105 3.54 1.95 -7.75
C VAL A 105 2.77 2.46 -8.96
N LEU A 106 2.37 3.72 -8.97
CA LEU A 106 1.67 4.33 -10.10
C LEU A 106 2.54 4.39 -11.36
N GLU A 107 3.85 4.65 -11.23
CA GLU A 107 4.80 4.61 -12.35
C GLU A 107 4.98 3.18 -12.90
N LEU A 108 5.05 2.17 -12.03
CA LEU A 108 5.03 0.77 -12.46
C LEU A 108 3.77 0.46 -13.27
N MET A 109 2.59 0.85 -12.76
CA MET A 109 1.32 0.65 -13.44
C MET A 109 1.30 1.30 -14.81
N ARG A 110 1.72 2.56 -14.90
CA ARG A 110 1.78 3.30 -16.17
C ARG A 110 2.73 2.65 -17.16
N ARG A 111 3.96 2.29 -16.74
CA ARG A 111 4.99 1.69 -17.60
C ARG A 111 4.57 0.31 -18.12
N LYS A 112 3.89 -0.47 -17.30
CA LYS A 112 3.49 -1.84 -17.61
C LYS A 112 2.03 -2.00 -18.05
N ASN A 113 1.28 -0.89 -18.15
CA ASN A 113 -0.15 -0.87 -18.46
C ASN A 113 -1.00 -1.75 -17.51
N ILE A 114 -0.62 -1.81 -16.23
CA ILE A 114 -1.42 -2.47 -15.20
C ILE A 114 -2.58 -1.57 -14.84
N LYS A 115 -3.81 -2.09 -14.84
CA LYS A 115 -5.02 -1.29 -14.70
C LYS A 115 -5.65 -1.31 -13.33
N ASN A 116 -5.43 -2.37 -12.55
CA ASN A 116 -6.20 -2.60 -11.33
C ASN A 116 -5.36 -2.31 -10.08
N LEU A 117 -5.87 -1.43 -9.20
CA LEU A 117 -5.23 -1.03 -7.96
C LEU A 117 -6.21 -1.08 -6.79
N PHE A 118 -5.82 -1.75 -5.71
CA PHE A 118 -6.36 -1.54 -4.38
C PHE A 118 -5.37 -0.75 -3.54
N PHE A 119 -5.82 0.37 -2.98
CA PHE A 119 -4.99 1.25 -2.16
C PHE A 119 -5.50 1.33 -0.73
N SER A 120 -4.61 1.07 0.23
CA SER A 120 -4.89 1.28 1.64
C SER A 120 -4.74 2.75 2.02
N SER A 121 -5.83 3.49 2.03
CA SER A 121 -5.91 4.81 2.63
C SER A 121 -6.26 4.71 4.12
N THR A 122 -6.61 5.81 4.75
CA THR A 122 -6.81 5.90 6.20
C THR A 122 -7.90 6.91 6.56
N SER A 123 -8.58 6.67 7.68
CA SER A 123 -9.46 7.67 8.28
C SER A 123 -8.72 8.91 8.80
N ALA A 124 -7.39 8.87 8.97
CA ALA A 124 -6.58 10.02 9.38
C ALA A 124 -6.64 11.21 8.40
N ILE A 125 -7.07 10.98 7.14
CA ILE A 125 -7.26 12.06 6.15
C ILE A 125 -8.40 13.00 6.51
N TYR A 126 -9.37 12.55 7.31
CA TYR A 126 -10.49 13.40 7.71
C TYR A 126 -10.11 14.49 8.71
N GLY A 127 -9.00 14.30 9.42
CA GLY A 127 -8.57 15.20 10.50
C GLY A 127 -9.44 15.08 11.73
N ASP A 128 -9.53 16.15 12.50
CA ASP A 128 -10.35 16.19 13.72
C ASP A 128 -11.81 16.53 13.36
N LYS A 129 -12.66 15.53 13.34
CA LYS A 129 -14.09 15.63 13.03
C LYS A 129 -14.90 15.04 14.19
N MET A 130 -14.84 15.69 15.35
CA MET A 130 -15.55 15.24 16.55
C MET A 130 -17.06 15.26 16.35
N GLY A 131 -17.72 14.20 16.85
CA GLY A 131 -19.18 14.14 17.00
C GLY A 131 -20.00 13.89 15.74
N ILE A 132 -19.36 13.63 14.58
CA ILE A 132 -20.07 13.28 13.34
C ILE A 132 -19.59 11.93 12.81
N PRO A 133 -20.50 11.10 12.23
CA PRO A 133 -20.09 9.92 11.49
C PRO A 133 -19.26 10.30 10.27
N LEU A 134 -18.11 9.65 10.08
CA LEU A 134 -17.27 9.84 8.91
C LEU A 134 -17.86 9.06 7.73
N LYS A 135 -18.13 9.76 6.63
CA LYS A 135 -18.58 9.19 5.36
C LYS A 135 -17.53 9.44 4.29
N GLU A 136 -17.50 8.59 3.27
CA GLU A 136 -16.52 8.66 2.19
C GLU A 136 -16.64 9.94 1.35
N ASP A 137 -17.85 10.50 1.25
CA ASP A 137 -18.18 11.73 0.52
C ASP A 137 -18.03 13.01 1.38
N LEU A 138 -17.55 12.87 2.63
CA LEU A 138 -17.32 14.01 3.49
C LEU A 138 -16.23 14.92 2.89
N GLY A 139 -16.59 16.15 2.60
CA GLY A 139 -15.69 17.20 2.13
C GLY A 139 -14.81 17.78 3.24
N ASP A 140 -14.02 18.79 2.90
CA ASP A 140 -13.15 19.53 3.83
C ASP A 140 -12.20 18.61 4.62
N LEU A 141 -11.44 17.79 3.89
CA LEU A 141 -10.43 16.91 4.46
C LEU A 141 -9.24 17.73 4.94
N ARG A 142 -8.95 17.67 6.24
CA ARG A 142 -7.85 18.41 6.88
C ARG A 142 -7.04 17.50 7.80
N PRO A 143 -6.15 16.67 7.23
CA PRO A 143 -5.32 15.79 8.04
C PRO A 143 -4.47 16.61 9.03
N ILE A 144 -4.34 16.08 10.26
CA ILE A 144 -3.59 16.70 11.35
C ILE A 144 -2.28 15.98 11.67
N SER A 145 -1.88 15.03 10.84
CA SER A 145 -0.60 14.32 10.92
C SER A 145 0.09 14.28 9.56
N TYR A 146 1.42 14.16 9.55
CA TYR A 146 2.18 13.99 8.30
C TYR A 146 1.76 12.73 7.56
N TYR A 147 1.53 11.63 8.30
CA TYR A 147 0.97 10.39 7.74
C TYR A 147 -0.38 10.63 7.03
N GLY A 148 -1.33 11.25 7.70
CA GLY A 148 -2.63 11.60 7.10
C GLY A 148 -2.48 12.49 5.87
N GLY A 149 -1.58 13.48 5.94
CA GLY A 149 -1.23 14.36 4.82
C GLY A 149 -0.65 13.60 3.63
N ALA A 150 0.31 12.71 3.86
CA ALA A 150 0.92 11.87 2.83
C ALA A 150 -0.09 10.91 2.19
N LYS A 151 -0.98 10.29 2.98
CA LYS A 151 -2.06 9.44 2.45
C LYS A 151 -3.07 10.23 1.64
N PHE A 152 -3.45 11.43 2.08
CA PHE A 152 -4.37 12.29 1.32
C PHE A 152 -3.74 12.78 0.01
N ALA A 153 -2.47 13.18 0.03
CA ALA A 153 -1.73 13.50 -1.19
C ALA A 153 -1.64 12.30 -2.15
N SER A 154 -1.48 11.09 -1.61
CA SER A 154 -1.51 9.85 -2.38
C SER A 154 -2.87 9.61 -3.05
N GLU A 155 -4.00 9.81 -2.36
CA GLU A 155 -5.34 9.72 -2.96
C GLU A 155 -5.50 10.71 -4.13
N ALA A 156 -5.05 11.96 -3.95
CA ALA A 156 -5.12 12.97 -5.01
C ALA A 156 -4.25 12.58 -6.23
N LEU A 157 -3.05 12.05 -6.00
CA LEU A 157 -2.17 11.57 -7.07
C LEU A 157 -2.79 10.36 -7.79
N ILE A 158 -3.32 9.38 -7.06
CA ILE A 158 -4.03 8.22 -7.62
C ILE A 158 -5.20 8.68 -8.49
N SER A 159 -6.01 9.63 -8.03
CA SER A 159 -7.12 10.18 -8.81
C SER A 159 -6.66 10.75 -10.15
N SER A 160 -5.54 11.50 -10.17
CA SER A 160 -4.96 12.05 -11.40
C SER A 160 -4.48 10.95 -12.35
N TYR A 161 -3.75 9.94 -11.81
CA TYR A 161 -3.30 8.80 -12.62
C TYR A 161 -4.46 7.96 -13.14
N THR A 162 -5.51 7.79 -12.36
CA THR A 162 -6.75 7.08 -12.76
C THR A 162 -7.34 7.73 -14.00
N HIS A 163 -7.50 9.05 -13.98
CA HIS A 163 -8.06 9.78 -15.13
C HIS A 163 -7.13 9.73 -16.35
N MET A 164 -5.82 9.94 -16.16
CA MET A 164 -4.85 10.04 -17.26
C MET A 164 -4.50 8.69 -17.89
N ASN A 165 -4.65 7.58 -17.18
CA ASN A 165 -4.22 6.25 -17.65
C ASN A 165 -5.34 5.20 -17.67
N ASP A 166 -6.59 5.62 -17.43
CA ASP A 166 -7.78 4.74 -17.42
C ASP A 166 -7.58 3.55 -16.47
N LEU A 167 -7.36 3.86 -15.17
CA LEU A 167 -7.15 2.85 -14.13
C LEU A 167 -8.47 2.51 -13.43
N ASN A 168 -8.58 1.27 -12.98
CA ASN A 168 -9.63 0.79 -12.08
C ASN A 168 -9.06 0.81 -10.65
N VAL A 169 -9.52 1.74 -9.82
CA VAL A 169 -8.97 1.92 -8.47
C VAL A 169 -10.06 1.80 -7.42
N VAL A 170 -9.75 1.06 -6.36
CA VAL A 170 -10.51 1.05 -5.12
C VAL A 170 -9.60 1.55 -3.99
N MET A 171 -10.04 2.60 -3.29
CA MET A 171 -9.33 3.17 -2.14
C MET A 171 -10.11 2.88 -0.86
N PHE A 172 -9.46 2.22 0.11
CA PHE A 172 -10.05 1.92 1.41
C PHE A 172 -9.53 2.89 2.47
N ARG A 173 -10.39 3.71 3.01
CA ARG A 173 -10.07 4.59 4.14
C ARG A 173 -10.27 3.83 5.46
N PHE A 174 -9.29 2.99 5.77
CA PHE A 174 -9.36 2.15 6.98
C PHE A 174 -9.38 2.99 8.25
N PRO A 175 -10.30 2.68 9.20
CA PRO A 175 -10.14 3.05 10.59
C PRO A 175 -9.06 2.17 11.25
N ASN A 176 -8.98 2.19 12.58
CA ASN A 176 -8.09 1.28 13.30
C ASN A 176 -8.47 -0.18 13.02
N VAL A 177 -7.49 -0.94 12.54
CA VAL A 177 -7.63 -2.37 12.29
C VAL A 177 -6.98 -3.14 13.45
N ILE A 178 -7.62 -4.20 13.91
CA ILE A 178 -7.15 -5.02 15.04
C ILE A 178 -7.08 -6.47 14.58
N GLY A 179 -6.01 -7.16 14.95
CA GLY A 179 -5.84 -8.58 14.63
C GLY A 179 -4.45 -9.11 15.01
N PRO A 180 -4.18 -10.40 14.75
CA PRO A 180 -2.84 -10.97 14.87
C PRO A 180 -1.83 -10.22 14.01
N HIS A 181 -0.55 -10.22 14.40
CA HIS A 181 0.57 -9.50 13.76
C HIS A 181 0.52 -7.96 13.89
N LEU A 182 -0.46 -7.42 14.65
CA LEU A 182 -0.44 -5.99 14.99
C LEU A 182 0.77 -5.71 15.91
N THR A 183 1.61 -4.76 15.54
CA THR A 183 2.83 -4.34 16.28
C THR A 183 2.63 -3.01 16.95
#